data_075311eca61649f2438f9bd0c1f7242f
#
_entry.id   075311eca61649f2438f9bd0c1f7242f
#
_cell.length_a   1.000
_cell.length_b   1.000
_cell.length_c   1.000
_cell.angle_alpha   90.00
_cell.angle_beta   90.00
_cell.angle_gamma   90.00
#
_symmetry.space_group_name_H-M   'P 1'
#
loop_
_entity.id
_entity.type
_entity.pdbx_description
1 polymer ?
#
loop_
_entity_poly.entity_id
_entity_poly.type
_entity_poly.pdbx_seq_one_letter_code
_entity_poly.pdbx_strand_id
1 'polypeptide(L)'
;LSILCILIVLATTWNIQGGEMGYNTFGNILFYGLGMYLCASVQVGMFFPLAEWTESGGEKTFVHTPSQFFQGMAVGLVVAAVVPTIVAGLIGYAILGLRGHYFAICTLGLGVAAGEISGGIEIIGAGQGFTTPPFPNVGGLEARGEFFYFLSFFALVITFIAVRAIYSTRFKLILNAIRDNEDKAEAMGIETMKYKIIGWMVSAFFCGLAGGIMGGLVGYIDSTDVAFDGREMGVFMVLMAILGGKGTLWGPIIGATLFHFFKEGFWTFFLGWQYVALGVLIVVIVIYFPEGLMGWLREKYPERFGEVVDEADRKAQVELK
;
A
#
# COMPACT_ATOMS: atom_id res chain seq x y z
N LEU A 1 -9.02 -9.82 10.58
CA LEU A 1 -9.69 -9.44 9.32
C LEU A 1 -9.40 -7.99 8.92
N SER A 2 -9.36 -7.02 9.86
CA SER A 2 -9.01 -5.62 9.58
C SER A 2 -7.66 -5.49 8.84
N ILE A 3 -6.64 -6.19 9.33
CA ILE A 3 -5.31 -6.22 8.71
C ILE A 3 -5.38 -6.79 7.29
N LEU A 4 -6.16 -7.85 7.05
CA LEU A 4 -6.34 -8.41 5.70
C LEU A 4 -6.91 -7.37 4.74
N CYS A 5 -7.94 -6.61 5.15
CA CYS A 5 -8.51 -5.56 4.31
C CYS A 5 -7.47 -4.49 3.96
N ILE A 6 -6.65 -4.07 4.93
CA ILE A 6 -5.57 -3.10 4.72
C ILE A 6 -4.50 -3.67 3.75
N LEU A 7 -4.09 -4.92 3.92
CA LEU A 7 -3.13 -5.57 3.04
C LEU A 7 -3.62 -5.66 1.58
N ILE A 8 -4.91 -5.95 1.39
CA ILE A 8 -5.52 -5.95 0.04
C ILE A 8 -5.49 -4.53 -0.56
N VAL A 9 -5.80 -3.48 0.22
CA VAL A 9 -5.68 -2.09 -0.24
C VAL A 9 -4.25 -1.81 -0.69
N LEU A 10 -3.26 -2.14 0.15
CA LEU A 10 -1.85 -1.89 -0.14
C LEU A 10 -1.35 -2.66 -1.38
N ALA A 11 -1.71 -3.93 -1.52
CA ALA A 11 -1.36 -4.72 -2.70
C ALA A 11 -2.02 -4.16 -3.99
N THR A 12 -3.28 -3.74 -3.89
CA THR A 12 -4.03 -3.17 -5.01
C THR A 12 -3.45 -1.83 -5.47
N THR A 13 -3.04 -0.98 -4.52
CA THR A 13 -2.41 0.31 -4.81
C THR A 13 -1.03 0.12 -5.45
N TRP A 14 -0.23 -0.82 -4.94
CA TRP A 14 1.04 -1.15 -5.55
C TRP A 14 0.89 -1.65 -7.00
N ASN A 15 -0.17 -2.43 -7.26
CA ASN A 15 -0.43 -3.01 -8.59
C ASN A 15 -0.68 -1.93 -9.67
N ILE A 16 -1.16 -0.74 -9.31
CA ILE A 16 -1.30 0.37 -10.27
C ILE A 16 0.06 0.74 -10.86
N GLN A 17 1.10 0.75 -10.04
CA GLN A 17 2.45 1.14 -10.46
C GLN A 17 3.25 -0.05 -10.98
N GLY A 18 3.44 -1.07 -10.16
CA GLY A 18 4.25 -2.23 -10.51
C GLY A 18 3.60 -3.14 -11.54
N GLY A 19 2.27 -3.26 -11.50
CA GLY A 19 1.50 -4.14 -12.39
C GLY A 19 1.12 -3.49 -13.71
N GLU A 20 0.42 -2.37 -13.67
CA GLU A 20 -0.13 -1.73 -14.86
C GLU A 20 0.86 -0.79 -15.54
N MET A 21 1.65 -0.05 -14.77
CA MET A 21 2.61 0.92 -15.29
C MET A 21 4.01 0.32 -15.51
N GLY A 22 4.32 -0.83 -14.90
CA GLY A 22 5.62 -1.49 -14.99
C GLY A 22 6.73 -0.86 -14.15
N TYR A 23 6.39 0.10 -13.29
CA TYR A 23 7.32 0.79 -12.40
C TYR A 23 7.35 0.12 -11.04
N ASN A 24 8.26 -0.83 -10.83
CA ASN A 24 8.43 -1.51 -9.56
C ASN A 24 8.94 -0.52 -8.51
N THR A 25 8.08 -0.16 -7.57
CA THR A 25 8.37 0.78 -6.49
C THR A 25 8.37 0.09 -5.13
N PHE A 26 9.27 0.51 -4.27
CA PHE A 26 9.23 0.23 -2.84
C PHE A 26 8.82 1.47 -2.02
N GLY A 27 8.51 2.58 -2.71
CA GLY A 27 8.19 3.86 -2.10
C GLY A 27 6.77 4.01 -1.56
N ASN A 28 5.88 3.04 -1.77
CA ASN A 28 4.52 3.10 -1.23
C ASN A 28 4.50 3.14 0.29
N ILE A 29 5.53 2.60 0.94
CA ILE A 29 5.72 2.67 2.39
C ILE A 29 5.85 4.11 2.89
N LEU A 30 6.45 5.02 2.09
CA LEU A 30 6.50 6.45 2.39
C LEU A 30 5.10 7.03 2.61
N PHE A 31 4.18 6.76 1.69
CA PHE A 31 2.82 7.29 1.75
C PHE A 31 2.00 6.65 2.86
N TYR A 32 2.22 5.37 3.09
CA TYR A 32 1.62 4.63 4.19
C TYR A 32 2.05 5.20 5.55
N GLY A 33 3.34 5.36 5.78
CA GLY A 33 3.88 5.93 7.01
C GLY A 33 3.47 7.38 7.24
N LEU A 34 3.51 8.22 6.17
CA LEU A 34 2.99 9.58 6.24
C LEU A 34 1.51 9.60 6.64
N GLY A 35 0.68 8.75 6.04
CA GLY A 35 -0.73 8.63 6.38
C GLY A 35 -0.95 8.26 7.84
N MET A 36 -0.13 7.35 8.38
CA MET A 36 -0.19 6.91 9.76
C MET A 36 0.09 8.07 10.74
N TYR A 37 1.20 8.76 10.55
CA TYR A 37 1.58 9.91 11.40
C TYR A 37 0.61 11.09 11.25
N LEU A 38 0.21 11.43 10.02
CA LEU A 38 -0.69 12.56 9.78
C LEU A 38 -2.07 12.33 10.39
N CYS A 39 -2.63 11.12 10.27
CA CYS A 39 -3.91 10.82 10.89
C CYS A 39 -3.83 10.98 12.42
N ALA A 40 -2.83 10.38 13.04
CA ALA A 40 -2.65 10.42 14.48
C ALA A 40 -2.35 11.83 15.00
N SER A 41 -1.46 12.57 14.32
CA SER A 41 -1.11 13.94 14.69
C SER A 41 -2.28 14.90 14.56
N VAL A 42 -3.11 14.78 13.52
CA VAL A 42 -4.32 15.58 13.36
C VAL A 42 -5.36 15.22 14.40
N GLN A 43 -5.55 13.93 14.67
CA GLN A 43 -6.50 13.47 15.68
C GLN A 43 -6.21 14.02 17.06
N VAL A 44 -4.93 14.11 17.46
CA VAL A 44 -4.50 14.73 18.71
C VAL A 44 -4.53 16.26 18.61
N GLY A 45 -3.87 16.82 17.60
CA GLY A 45 -3.62 18.25 17.47
C GLY A 45 -4.86 19.12 17.30
N MET A 46 -6.01 18.53 16.93
CA MET A 46 -7.29 19.25 16.90
C MET A 46 -7.81 19.64 18.29
N PHE A 47 -7.44 18.90 19.32
CA PHE A 47 -8.04 19.02 20.65
C PHE A 47 -7.01 19.28 21.76
N PHE A 48 -5.76 18.85 21.55
CA PHE A 48 -4.69 18.95 22.53
C PHE A 48 -3.40 19.45 21.88
N PRO A 49 -2.50 20.12 22.67
CA PRO A 49 -1.17 20.48 22.20
C PRO A 49 -0.36 19.22 21.89
N LEU A 50 0.13 19.10 20.66
CA LEU A 50 0.81 17.88 20.19
C LEU A 50 2.09 17.59 20.98
N ALA A 51 2.87 18.63 21.33
CA ALA A 51 4.09 18.48 22.10
C ALA A 51 3.83 17.91 23.51
N GLU A 52 2.84 18.45 24.23
CA GLU A 52 2.48 17.97 25.57
C GLU A 52 1.95 16.52 25.54
N TRP A 53 1.18 16.16 24.51
CA TRP A 53 0.71 14.79 24.29
C TRP A 53 1.90 13.85 24.13
N THR A 54 2.87 14.21 23.31
CA THR A 54 4.04 13.40 23.01
C THR A 54 4.94 13.24 24.24
N GLU A 55 5.21 14.33 24.97
CA GLU A 55 6.00 14.29 26.21
C GLU A 55 5.34 13.44 27.31
N SER A 56 4.01 13.46 27.40
CA SER A 56 3.26 12.64 28.38
C SER A 56 3.13 11.16 27.98
N GLY A 57 3.57 10.77 26.77
CA GLY A 57 3.39 9.41 26.23
C GLY A 57 1.93 9.04 26.04
N GLY A 58 1.03 10.03 25.90
CA GLY A 58 -0.41 9.80 25.77
C GLY A 58 -1.10 9.44 27.09
N GLU A 59 -0.56 9.91 28.23
CA GLU A 59 -1.10 9.61 29.55
C GLU A 59 -2.55 10.08 29.77
N LYS A 60 -3.17 9.50 30.80
CA LYS A 60 -4.60 9.61 31.18
C LYS A 60 -5.14 11.04 31.40
N THR A 61 -4.28 12.06 31.42
CA THR A 61 -4.66 13.48 31.54
C THR A 61 -5.35 14.02 30.28
N PHE A 62 -5.09 13.42 29.11
CA PHE A 62 -5.65 13.83 27.82
C PHE A 62 -6.68 12.83 27.33
N VAL A 63 -7.85 12.82 27.93
CA VAL A 63 -8.93 11.89 27.56
C VAL A 63 -9.81 12.51 26.47
N HIS A 64 -9.77 11.93 25.28
CA HIS A 64 -10.69 12.29 24.22
C HIS A 64 -12.12 11.87 24.56
N THR A 65 -13.09 12.77 24.41
CA THR A 65 -14.49 12.38 24.40
C THR A 65 -14.81 11.54 23.15
N PRO A 66 -15.82 10.67 23.17
CA PRO A 66 -16.16 9.87 21.98
C PRO A 66 -16.37 10.70 20.73
N SER A 67 -17.02 11.86 20.83
CA SER A 67 -17.23 12.77 19.70
C SER A 67 -15.92 13.34 19.15
N GLN A 68 -14.99 13.73 20.04
CA GLN A 68 -13.67 14.22 19.63
C GLN A 68 -12.85 13.15 18.93
N PHE A 69 -12.89 11.92 19.44
CA PHE A 69 -12.20 10.79 18.82
C PHE A 69 -12.68 10.54 17.39
N PHE A 70 -13.98 10.44 17.16
CA PHE A 70 -14.52 10.17 15.83
C PHE A 70 -14.34 11.34 14.86
N GLN A 71 -14.49 12.60 15.34
CA GLN A 71 -14.24 13.77 14.54
C GLN A 71 -12.76 13.89 14.14
N GLY A 72 -11.85 13.71 15.11
CA GLY A 72 -10.42 13.74 14.87
C GLY A 72 -9.98 12.63 13.90
N MET A 73 -10.54 11.42 14.05
CA MET A 73 -10.29 10.30 13.13
C MET A 73 -10.77 10.59 11.71
N ALA A 74 -11.99 11.14 11.56
CA ALA A 74 -12.54 11.46 10.25
C ALA A 74 -11.70 12.53 9.52
N VAL A 75 -11.36 13.63 10.19
CA VAL A 75 -10.51 14.68 9.62
C VAL A 75 -9.09 14.15 9.38
N GLY A 76 -8.55 13.38 10.34
CA GLY A 76 -7.23 12.76 10.22
C GLY A 76 -7.12 11.84 9.01
N LEU A 77 -8.13 11.04 8.71
CA LEU A 77 -8.15 10.18 7.52
C LEU A 77 -8.20 10.97 6.20
N VAL A 78 -8.93 12.08 6.17
CA VAL A 78 -8.93 12.96 4.99
C VAL A 78 -7.54 13.55 4.76
N VAL A 79 -6.89 14.05 5.81
CA VAL A 79 -5.52 14.58 5.73
C VAL A 79 -4.53 13.49 5.35
N ALA A 80 -4.66 12.29 5.93
CA ALA A 80 -3.85 11.11 5.63
C ALA A 80 -3.97 10.63 4.18
N ALA A 81 -5.08 10.90 3.52
CA ALA A 81 -5.26 10.61 2.10
C ALA A 81 -4.73 11.74 1.20
N VAL A 82 -5.05 13.00 1.52
CA VAL A 82 -4.76 14.15 0.65
C VAL A 82 -3.28 14.55 0.69
N VAL A 83 -2.67 14.64 1.87
CA VAL A 83 -1.29 15.12 1.99
C VAL A 83 -0.28 14.17 1.31
N PRO A 84 -0.31 12.85 1.52
CA PRO A 84 0.54 11.92 0.77
C PRO A 84 0.33 12.00 -0.75
N THR A 85 -0.89 12.29 -1.21
CA THR A 85 -1.17 12.50 -2.64
C THR A 85 -0.44 13.71 -3.19
N ILE A 86 -0.44 14.83 -2.46
CA ILE A 86 0.30 16.05 -2.86
C ILE A 86 1.81 15.77 -2.85
N VAL A 87 2.31 15.12 -1.80
CA VAL A 87 3.72 14.73 -1.68
C VAL A 87 4.13 13.82 -2.84
N ALA A 88 3.27 12.85 -3.22
CA ALA A 88 3.50 11.97 -4.37
C ALA A 88 3.61 12.76 -5.68
N GLY A 89 2.78 13.77 -5.88
CA GLY A 89 2.86 14.65 -7.05
C GLY A 89 4.18 15.43 -7.12
N LEU A 90 4.61 16.01 -6.00
CA LEU A 90 5.85 16.78 -5.91
C LEU A 90 7.10 15.91 -6.11
N ILE A 91 7.20 14.81 -5.34
CA ILE A 91 8.34 13.88 -5.44
C ILE A 91 8.31 13.14 -6.79
N GLY A 92 7.11 12.80 -7.28
CA GLY A 92 6.93 12.11 -8.55
C GLY A 92 7.53 12.88 -9.71
N TYR A 93 7.34 14.19 -9.74
CA TYR A 93 7.97 15.03 -10.77
C TYR A 93 9.51 14.92 -10.78
N ALA A 94 10.11 14.77 -9.60
CA ALA A 94 11.57 14.69 -9.47
C ALA A 94 12.12 13.29 -9.83
N ILE A 95 11.42 12.20 -9.48
CA ILE A 95 12.01 10.85 -9.52
C ILE A 95 11.43 9.91 -10.59
N LEU A 96 10.23 10.18 -11.14
CA LEU A 96 9.62 9.33 -12.17
C LEU A 96 10.31 9.45 -13.55
N GLY A 97 11.32 10.31 -13.67
CA GLY A 97 12.27 10.28 -14.78
C GLY A 97 13.27 9.13 -14.71
N LEU A 98 13.48 8.53 -13.53
CA LEU A 98 14.30 7.34 -13.37
C LEU A 98 13.56 6.11 -13.92
N ARG A 99 14.30 5.17 -14.51
CA ARG A 99 13.73 3.96 -15.10
C ARG A 99 14.33 2.69 -14.48
N GLY A 100 13.57 1.61 -14.51
CA GLY A 100 14.04 0.27 -14.12
C GLY A 100 14.51 0.19 -12.67
N HIS A 101 15.67 -0.43 -12.46
CA HIS A 101 16.21 -0.68 -11.13
C HIS A 101 16.59 0.60 -10.36
N TYR A 102 17.00 1.67 -11.06
CA TYR A 102 17.34 2.95 -10.42
C TYR A 102 16.13 3.57 -9.74
N PHE A 103 14.95 3.46 -10.34
CA PHE A 103 13.70 3.90 -9.73
C PHE A 103 13.37 3.10 -8.47
N ALA A 104 13.50 1.77 -8.51
CA ALA A 104 13.24 0.91 -7.38
C ALA A 104 14.17 1.23 -6.18
N ILE A 105 15.47 1.41 -6.43
CA ILE A 105 16.47 1.76 -5.38
C ILE A 105 16.18 3.15 -4.81
N CYS A 106 15.89 4.13 -5.67
CA CYS A 106 15.58 5.49 -5.23
C CYS A 106 14.34 5.51 -4.33
N THR A 107 13.27 4.82 -4.72
CA THR A 107 12.03 4.76 -3.93
C THR A 107 12.18 3.99 -2.63
N LEU A 108 13.02 2.97 -2.58
CA LEU A 108 13.40 2.30 -1.34
C LEU A 108 14.13 3.27 -0.40
N GLY A 109 15.12 3.99 -0.93
CA GLY A 109 15.88 5.00 -0.18
C GLY A 109 14.99 6.11 0.39
N LEU A 110 13.95 6.54 -0.36
CA LEU A 110 12.97 7.51 0.12
C LEU A 110 12.17 6.99 1.33
N GLY A 111 11.77 5.72 1.30
CA GLY A 111 11.07 5.10 2.44
C GLY A 111 11.93 5.08 3.69
N VAL A 112 13.20 4.66 3.56
CA VAL A 112 14.17 4.64 4.67
C VAL A 112 14.44 6.05 5.18
N ALA A 113 14.70 7.01 4.29
CA ALA A 113 14.96 8.40 4.67
C ALA A 113 13.78 9.03 5.42
N ALA A 114 12.54 8.72 5.02
CA ALA A 114 11.35 9.20 5.71
C ALA A 114 11.26 8.64 7.14
N GLY A 115 11.60 7.36 7.35
CA GLY A 115 11.67 6.74 8.67
C GLY A 115 12.67 7.45 9.58
N GLU A 116 13.90 7.66 9.09
CA GLU A 116 14.97 8.33 9.83
C GLU A 116 14.61 9.80 10.13
N ILE A 117 14.08 10.53 9.16
CA ILE A 117 13.64 11.92 9.37
C ILE A 117 12.53 11.99 10.42
N SER A 118 11.52 11.11 10.32
CA SER A 118 10.42 11.06 11.29
C SER A 118 10.91 10.70 12.70
N GLY A 119 11.88 9.80 12.81
CA GLY A 119 12.54 9.44 14.06
C GLY A 119 13.35 10.58 14.70
N GLY A 120 13.67 11.64 13.96
CA GLY A 120 14.33 12.85 14.46
C GLY A 120 13.38 13.98 14.87
N ILE A 121 12.07 13.87 14.61
CA ILE A 121 11.10 14.94 14.88
C ILE A 121 10.48 14.76 16.27
N GLU A 122 10.89 15.58 17.24
CA GLU A 122 10.43 15.51 18.64
C GLU A 122 8.92 15.65 18.81
N ILE A 123 8.27 16.52 18.04
CA ILE A 123 6.81 16.77 18.14
C ILE A 123 5.96 15.52 17.86
N ILE A 124 6.47 14.58 17.08
CA ILE A 124 5.78 13.32 16.75
C ILE A 124 6.42 12.10 17.45
N GLY A 125 7.12 12.32 18.55
CA GLY A 125 7.67 11.28 19.42
C GLY A 125 9.11 10.88 19.13
N ALA A 126 9.74 11.42 18.10
CA ALA A 126 11.12 11.07 17.73
C ALA A 126 11.37 9.54 17.78
N GLY A 127 12.49 9.11 18.35
CA GLY A 127 12.82 7.69 18.52
C GLY A 127 12.02 6.96 19.63
N GLN A 128 11.17 7.66 20.38
CA GLN A 128 10.30 7.03 21.40
C GLN A 128 8.97 6.58 20.84
N GLY A 129 8.64 6.96 19.59
CA GLY A 129 7.38 6.67 18.94
C GLY A 129 6.22 7.57 19.40
N PHE A 130 5.09 7.44 18.71
CA PHE A 130 3.90 8.25 18.92
C PHE A 130 2.71 7.37 19.32
N THR A 131 2.13 7.63 20.49
CA THR A 131 0.93 6.94 20.97
C THR A 131 -0.31 7.59 20.36
N THR A 132 -1.17 6.80 19.72
CA THR A 132 -2.45 7.30 19.19
C THR A 132 -3.50 7.39 20.28
N PRO A 133 -4.52 8.26 20.14
CA PRO A 133 -5.60 8.33 21.11
C PRO A 133 -6.26 6.98 21.36
N PRO A 134 -6.45 6.58 22.62
CA PRO A 134 -7.12 5.34 22.94
C PRO A 134 -8.57 5.35 22.47
N PHE A 135 -9.05 4.19 22.01
CA PHE A 135 -10.45 4.05 21.61
C PHE A 135 -11.36 4.35 22.80
N PRO A 136 -12.39 5.22 22.65
CA PRO A 136 -13.28 5.57 23.75
C PRO A 136 -14.08 4.35 24.23
N ASN A 137 -14.36 4.28 25.53
CA ASN A 137 -15.13 3.20 26.16
C ASN A 137 -16.61 3.26 25.77
N VAL A 138 -16.91 3.09 24.50
CA VAL A 138 -18.25 2.99 23.95
C VAL A 138 -18.43 1.54 23.48
N GLY A 139 -19.09 0.71 24.28
CA GLY A 139 -19.40 -0.67 23.90
C GLY A 139 -18.34 -1.75 24.20
N GLY A 140 -17.21 -1.42 24.86
CA GLY A 140 -16.18 -2.39 25.27
C GLY A 140 -15.11 -2.69 24.20
N LEU A 141 -14.26 -3.69 24.46
CA LEU A 141 -13.14 -4.08 23.58
C LEU A 141 -13.61 -4.61 22.22
N GLU A 142 -14.75 -5.25 22.16
CA GLU A 142 -15.34 -5.78 20.91
C GLU A 142 -15.68 -4.63 19.94
N ALA A 143 -16.22 -3.52 20.45
CA ALA A 143 -16.59 -2.36 19.64
C ALA A 143 -15.39 -1.72 18.93
N ARG A 144 -14.17 -1.73 19.52
CA ARG A 144 -12.94 -1.27 18.85
C ARG A 144 -12.60 -2.13 17.63
N GLY A 145 -12.64 -3.46 17.82
CA GLY A 145 -12.34 -4.42 16.76
C GLY A 145 -13.33 -4.31 15.60
N GLU A 146 -14.62 -4.18 15.92
CA GLU A 146 -15.69 -4.01 14.94
C GLU A 146 -15.54 -2.68 14.19
N PHE A 147 -15.30 -1.57 14.89
CA PHE A 147 -15.11 -0.26 14.27
C PHE A 147 -13.98 -0.26 13.24
N PHE A 148 -12.79 -0.72 13.62
CA PHE A 148 -11.65 -0.78 12.70
C PHE A 148 -11.84 -1.81 11.57
N TYR A 149 -12.60 -2.89 11.83
CA TYR A 149 -12.97 -3.83 10.79
C TYR A 149 -13.85 -3.17 9.72
N PHE A 150 -14.93 -2.52 10.11
CA PHE A 150 -15.81 -1.84 9.17
C PHE A 150 -15.10 -0.71 8.45
N LEU A 151 -14.28 0.07 9.16
CA LEU A 151 -13.50 1.15 8.57
C LEU A 151 -12.53 0.64 7.50
N SER A 152 -11.79 -0.44 7.79
CA SER A 152 -10.89 -1.08 6.84
C SER A 152 -11.64 -1.72 5.68
N PHE A 153 -12.78 -2.32 5.93
CA PHE A 153 -13.63 -2.91 4.90
C PHE A 153 -14.19 -1.84 3.95
N PHE A 154 -14.67 -0.71 4.47
CA PHE A 154 -15.11 0.40 3.64
C PHE A 154 -13.97 0.99 2.80
N ALA A 155 -12.78 1.15 3.39
CA ALA A 155 -11.61 1.59 2.66
C ALA A 155 -11.26 0.62 1.52
N LEU A 156 -11.32 -0.69 1.76
CA LEU A 156 -11.14 -1.72 0.73
C LEU A 156 -12.17 -1.59 -0.39
N VAL A 157 -13.46 -1.49 -0.06
CA VAL A 157 -14.54 -1.38 -1.04
C VAL A 157 -14.39 -0.12 -1.90
N ILE A 158 -14.09 1.01 -1.27
CA ILE A 158 -13.87 2.28 -1.97
C ILE A 158 -12.66 2.16 -2.90
N THR A 159 -11.55 1.61 -2.42
CA THR A 159 -10.34 1.38 -3.22
C THR A 159 -10.64 0.48 -4.41
N PHE A 160 -11.33 -0.63 -4.20
CA PHE A 160 -11.69 -1.56 -5.27
C PHE A 160 -12.56 -0.91 -6.34
N ILE A 161 -13.61 -0.18 -5.92
CA ILE A 161 -14.50 0.53 -6.86
C ILE A 161 -13.72 1.60 -7.64
N ALA A 162 -12.88 2.38 -6.96
CA ALA A 162 -12.06 3.41 -7.60
C ALA A 162 -11.08 2.83 -8.62
N VAL A 163 -10.34 1.78 -8.24
CA VAL A 163 -9.39 1.11 -9.13
C VAL A 163 -10.10 0.45 -10.31
N ARG A 164 -11.25 -0.21 -10.07
CA ARG A 164 -12.07 -0.77 -11.14
C ARG A 164 -12.56 0.32 -12.10
N ALA A 165 -13.01 1.47 -11.58
CA ALA A 165 -13.44 2.60 -12.40
C ALA A 165 -12.27 3.15 -13.25
N ILE A 166 -11.09 3.31 -12.65
CA ILE A 166 -9.86 3.73 -13.35
C ILE A 166 -9.51 2.72 -14.45
N TYR A 167 -9.57 1.43 -14.16
CA TYR A 167 -9.23 0.36 -15.12
C TYR A 167 -10.24 0.22 -16.27
N SER A 168 -11.45 0.74 -16.13
CA SER A 168 -12.43 0.80 -17.22
C SER A 168 -12.21 1.97 -18.18
N THR A 169 -11.28 2.89 -17.86
CA THR A 169 -10.98 4.08 -18.66
C THR A 169 -9.77 3.88 -19.57
N ARG A 170 -9.54 4.86 -20.48
CA ARG A 170 -8.34 4.91 -21.30
C ARG A 170 -7.04 5.03 -20.49
N PHE A 171 -7.15 5.44 -19.22
CA PHE A 171 -6.00 5.59 -18.33
C PHE A 171 -5.22 4.26 -18.18
N LYS A 172 -5.92 3.14 -17.99
CA LYS A 172 -5.28 1.81 -17.94
C LYS A 172 -4.51 1.49 -19.21
N LEU A 173 -5.11 1.74 -20.38
CA LEU A 173 -4.46 1.50 -21.66
C LEU A 173 -3.16 2.31 -21.83
N ILE A 174 -3.19 3.56 -21.34
CA ILE A 174 -2.02 4.45 -21.36
C ILE A 174 -0.93 3.91 -20.42
N LEU A 175 -1.28 3.48 -19.20
CA LEU A 175 -0.32 2.87 -18.28
C LEU A 175 0.32 1.61 -18.88
N ASN A 176 -0.48 0.77 -19.52
CA ASN A 176 0.03 -0.44 -20.18
C ASN A 176 0.94 -0.10 -21.38
N ALA A 177 0.61 0.92 -22.16
CA ALA A 177 1.48 1.40 -23.24
C ALA A 177 2.85 1.90 -22.71
N ILE A 178 2.85 2.61 -21.57
CA ILE A 178 4.07 3.05 -20.88
C ILE A 178 4.87 1.82 -20.40
N ARG A 179 4.20 0.83 -19.81
CA ARG A 179 4.83 -0.41 -19.36
C ARG A 179 5.50 -1.17 -20.48
N ASP A 180 4.81 -1.30 -21.61
CA ASP A 180 5.29 -2.10 -22.73
C ASP A 180 6.48 -1.42 -23.44
N ASN A 181 6.39 -0.11 -23.71
CA ASN A 181 7.51 0.68 -24.20
C ASN A 181 7.24 2.19 -24.05
N GLU A 182 7.88 2.82 -23.09
CA GLU A 182 7.69 4.24 -22.78
C GLU A 182 8.09 5.16 -23.94
N ASP A 183 9.22 4.88 -24.61
CA ASP A 183 9.70 5.71 -25.72
C ASP A 183 8.75 5.66 -26.93
N LYS A 184 8.16 4.49 -27.21
CA LYS A 184 7.12 4.36 -28.24
C LYS A 184 5.83 5.08 -27.84
N ALA A 185 5.44 5.02 -26.58
CA ALA A 185 4.28 5.74 -26.08
C ALA A 185 4.44 7.26 -26.24
N GLU A 186 5.63 7.80 -25.92
CA GLU A 186 5.97 9.22 -26.15
C GLU A 186 5.97 9.58 -27.64
N ALA A 187 6.53 8.72 -28.49
CA ALA A 187 6.53 8.95 -29.94
C ALA A 187 5.11 8.99 -30.53
N MET A 188 4.15 8.32 -29.90
CA MET A 188 2.73 8.38 -30.26
C MET A 188 1.98 9.59 -29.64
N GLY A 189 2.69 10.49 -28.95
CA GLY A 189 2.13 11.71 -28.38
C GLY A 189 1.54 11.55 -26.98
N ILE A 190 1.83 10.46 -26.25
CA ILE A 190 1.40 10.27 -24.87
C ILE A 190 2.33 11.05 -23.94
N GLU A 191 1.78 11.92 -23.10
CA GLU A 191 2.52 12.63 -22.03
C GLU A 191 2.85 11.66 -20.87
N THR A 192 3.83 10.76 -21.04
CA THR A 192 4.13 9.64 -20.13
C THR A 192 4.34 10.11 -18.70
N MET A 193 5.11 11.18 -18.48
CA MET A 193 5.39 11.74 -17.16
C MET A 193 4.11 12.11 -16.38
N LYS A 194 3.16 12.76 -17.05
CA LYS A 194 1.87 13.15 -16.46
C LYS A 194 1.07 11.95 -15.98
N TYR A 195 0.96 10.91 -16.81
CA TYR A 195 0.21 9.71 -16.46
C TYR A 195 0.89 8.90 -15.36
N LYS A 196 2.22 8.86 -15.34
CA LYS A 196 3.00 8.24 -14.25
C LYS A 196 2.75 8.95 -12.92
N ILE A 197 2.81 10.29 -12.91
CA ILE A 197 2.53 11.08 -11.70
C ILE A 197 1.11 10.84 -11.20
N ILE A 198 0.11 10.88 -12.09
CA ILE A 198 -1.30 10.63 -11.70
C ILE A 198 -1.45 9.23 -11.12
N GLY A 199 -0.88 8.20 -11.74
CA GLY A 199 -0.91 6.83 -11.22
C GLY A 199 -0.29 6.72 -9.83
N TRP A 200 0.82 7.43 -9.60
CA TRP A 200 1.47 7.45 -8.29
C TRP A 200 0.67 8.21 -7.24
N MET A 201 0.06 9.34 -7.60
CA MET A 201 -0.83 10.11 -6.72
C MET A 201 -2.05 9.28 -6.29
N VAL A 202 -2.68 8.54 -7.21
CA VAL A 202 -3.80 7.65 -6.88
C VAL A 202 -3.38 6.56 -5.91
N SER A 203 -2.21 5.96 -6.12
CA SER A 203 -1.65 4.96 -5.21
C SER A 203 -1.37 5.56 -3.83
N ALA A 204 -0.76 6.74 -3.77
CA ALA A 204 -0.45 7.45 -2.53
C ALA A 204 -1.70 7.80 -1.72
N PHE A 205 -2.80 8.17 -2.38
CA PHE A 205 -4.08 8.47 -1.73
C PHE A 205 -4.57 7.28 -0.91
N PHE A 206 -4.66 6.11 -1.52
CA PHE A 206 -5.15 4.92 -0.82
C PHE A 206 -4.13 4.33 0.15
N CYS A 207 -2.83 4.44 -0.14
CA CYS A 207 -1.78 4.04 0.81
C CYS A 207 -1.82 4.91 2.08
N GLY A 208 -1.98 6.22 1.92
CA GLY A 208 -2.12 7.14 3.05
C GLY A 208 -3.37 6.86 3.90
N LEU A 209 -4.49 6.61 3.23
CA LEU A 209 -5.73 6.21 3.91
C LEU A 209 -5.55 4.91 4.71
N ALA A 210 -4.94 3.89 4.10
CA ALA A 210 -4.65 2.61 4.76
C ALA A 210 -3.70 2.78 5.95
N GLY A 211 -2.68 3.64 5.81
CA GLY A 211 -1.77 4.00 6.90
C GLY A 211 -2.49 4.67 8.07
N GLY A 212 -3.36 5.64 7.79
CA GLY A 212 -4.15 6.31 8.83
C GLY A 212 -5.03 5.37 9.62
N ILE A 213 -5.67 4.40 8.96
CA ILE A 213 -6.49 3.36 9.61
C ILE A 213 -5.60 2.44 10.46
N MET A 214 -4.47 2.02 9.91
CA MET A 214 -3.55 1.11 10.61
C MET A 214 -2.94 1.74 11.85
N GLY A 215 -2.59 3.02 11.83
CA GLY A 215 -2.10 3.76 13.00
C GLY A 215 -3.08 3.72 14.16
N GLY A 216 -4.36 4.00 13.90
CA GLY A 216 -5.42 3.88 14.91
C GLY A 216 -5.66 2.44 15.39
N LEU A 217 -5.50 1.45 14.50
CA LEU A 217 -5.66 0.03 14.83
C LEU A 217 -4.55 -0.47 15.74
N VAL A 218 -3.29 -0.12 15.46
CA VAL A 218 -2.12 -0.56 16.25
C VAL A 218 -2.07 0.17 17.58
N GLY A 219 -2.37 1.46 17.59
CA GLY A 219 -2.40 2.27 18.83
C GLY A 219 -1.05 2.91 19.19
N TYR A 220 0.03 2.51 18.55
CA TYR A 220 1.38 3.02 18.74
C TYR A 220 2.13 3.05 17.39
N ILE A 221 2.81 4.15 17.12
CA ILE A 221 3.50 4.38 15.85
C ILE A 221 4.99 4.58 16.15
N ASP A 222 5.78 3.57 15.77
CA ASP A 222 7.22 3.70 15.67
C ASP A 222 7.59 4.08 14.24
N SER A 223 8.64 4.91 14.09
CA SER A 223 9.01 5.42 12.77
C SER A 223 9.59 4.33 11.86
N THR A 224 10.47 3.50 12.39
CA THR A 224 11.24 2.52 11.60
C THR A 224 10.56 1.15 11.52
N ASP A 225 9.95 0.72 12.63
CA ASP A 225 9.43 -0.65 12.76
C ASP A 225 7.93 -0.77 12.49
N VAL A 226 7.18 0.36 12.44
CA VAL A 226 5.72 0.35 12.22
C VAL A 226 5.32 1.20 11.02
N ALA A 227 5.71 2.49 11.01
CA ALA A 227 5.22 3.43 9.98
C ALA A 227 5.94 3.28 8.64
N PHE A 228 7.26 3.23 8.67
CA PHE A 228 8.10 3.16 7.47
C PHE A 228 8.85 1.82 7.39
N ASP A 229 8.24 0.74 7.87
CA ASP A 229 8.81 -0.59 7.79
C ASP A 229 8.90 -1.09 6.33
N GLY A 230 9.99 -0.70 5.69
CA GLY A 230 10.30 -1.11 4.32
C GLY A 230 10.61 -2.60 4.20
N ARG A 231 11.10 -3.23 5.28
CA ARG A 231 11.52 -4.64 5.29
C ARG A 231 10.33 -5.60 5.28
N GLU A 232 9.30 -5.30 6.06
CA GLU A 232 8.09 -6.11 6.08
C GLU A 232 7.01 -5.52 5.17
N MET A 233 6.39 -4.42 5.55
CA MET A 233 5.22 -3.89 4.83
C MET A 233 5.55 -3.43 3.42
N GLY A 234 6.72 -2.78 3.20
CA GLY A 234 7.15 -2.36 1.87
C GLY A 234 7.35 -3.53 0.90
N VAL A 235 8.01 -4.61 1.36
CA VAL A 235 8.22 -5.82 0.56
C VAL A 235 6.92 -6.62 0.41
N PHE A 236 6.10 -6.72 1.45
CA PHE A 236 4.84 -7.48 1.39
C PHE A 236 3.85 -6.91 0.36
N MET A 237 3.76 -5.59 0.19
CA MET A 237 2.93 -4.99 -0.86
C MET A 237 3.29 -5.52 -2.25
N VAL A 238 4.58 -5.59 -2.54
CA VAL A 238 5.13 -6.11 -3.80
C VAL A 238 4.82 -7.60 -3.95
N LEU A 239 5.14 -8.39 -2.93
CA LEU A 239 4.98 -9.84 -2.95
C LEU A 239 3.53 -10.27 -3.12
N MET A 240 2.61 -9.64 -2.40
CA MET A 240 1.18 -9.91 -2.51
C MET A 240 0.65 -9.65 -3.92
N ALA A 241 1.08 -8.55 -4.56
CA ALA A 241 0.65 -8.23 -5.91
C ALA A 241 1.25 -9.19 -6.95
N ILE A 242 2.52 -9.58 -6.81
CA ILE A 242 3.17 -10.54 -7.70
C ILE A 242 2.58 -11.94 -7.52
N LEU A 243 2.41 -12.40 -6.27
CA LEU A 243 1.81 -13.70 -5.95
C LEU A 243 0.45 -13.86 -6.59
N GLY A 244 -0.39 -12.83 -6.48
CA GLY A 244 -1.74 -12.87 -7.03
C GLY A 244 -1.78 -12.77 -8.55
N GLY A 245 -0.81 -12.08 -9.17
CA GLY A 245 -0.74 -11.79 -10.60
C GLY A 245 -0.82 -10.29 -10.88
N LYS A 246 0.36 -9.70 -11.09
CA LYS A 246 0.51 -8.28 -11.39
C LYS A 246 -0.23 -7.89 -12.68
N GLY A 247 -0.74 -6.66 -12.74
CA GLY A 247 -1.47 -6.14 -13.92
C GLY A 247 -2.91 -6.65 -14.03
N THR A 248 -3.44 -7.27 -12.98
CA THR A 248 -4.84 -7.71 -12.92
C THR A 248 -5.58 -7.06 -11.77
N LEU A 249 -6.91 -6.91 -11.87
CA LEU A 249 -7.73 -6.34 -10.80
C LEU A 249 -7.87 -7.28 -9.61
N TRP A 250 -8.04 -8.58 -9.88
CA TRP A 250 -8.29 -9.62 -8.87
C TRP A 250 -7.00 -10.22 -8.27
N GLY A 251 -5.87 -10.10 -9.00
CA GLY A 251 -4.59 -10.64 -8.54
C GLY A 251 -4.20 -10.17 -7.15
N PRO A 252 -4.08 -8.87 -6.90
CA PRO A 252 -3.69 -8.36 -5.59
C PRO A 252 -4.60 -8.81 -4.44
N ILE A 253 -5.91 -8.98 -4.70
CA ILE A 253 -6.87 -9.45 -3.71
C ILE A 253 -6.58 -10.91 -3.33
N ILE A 254 -6.44 -11.77 -4.33
CA ILE A 254 -6.13 -13.19 -4.13
C ILE A 254 -4.75 -13.33 -3.49
N GLY A 255 -3.76 -12.60 -4.00
CA GLY A 255 -2.41 -12.64 -3.48
C GLY A 255 -2.29 -12.17 -2.03
N ALA A 256 -2.91 -11.05 -1.68
CA ALA A 256 -2.93 -10.56 -0.29
C ALA A 256 -3.67 -11.51 0.65
N THR A 257 -4.78 -12.10 0.18
CA THR A 257 -5.54 -13.06 0.98
C THR A 257 -4.72 -14.31 1.28
N LEU A 258 -4.14 -14.92 0.25
CA LEU A 258 -3.30 -16.11 0.42
C LEU A 258 -2.06 -15.81 1.25
N PHE A 259 -1.38 -14.69 0.98
CA PHE A 259 -0.21 -14.27 1.73
C PHE A 259 -0.52 -14.09 3.22
N HIS A 260 -1.63 -13.44 3.55
CA HIS A 260 -2.06 -13.24 4.93
C HIS A 260 -2.29 -14.57 5.65
N PHE A 261 -3.01 -15.51 5.03
CA PHE A 261 -3.23 -16.83 5.63
C PHE A 261 -1.94 -17.63 5.81
N PHE A 262 -1.02 -17.58 4.85
CA PHE A 262 0.29 -18.22 4.99
C PHE A 262 1.12 -17.56 6.10
N LYS A 263 1.15 -16.21 6.14
CA LYS A 263 1.87 -15.47 7.19
C LYS A 263 1.34 -15.84 8.58
N GLU A 264 0.05 -15.80 8.80
CA GLU A 264 -0.57 -16.17 10.09
C GLU A 264 -0.32 -17.64 10.45
N GLY A 265 -0.44 -18.55 9.48
CA GLY A 265 -0.13 -19.96 9.67
C GLY A 265 1.32 -20.19 10.06
N PHE A 266 2.28 -19.58 9.36
CA PHE A 266 3.70 -19.72 9.70
C PHE A 266 4.04 -19.08 11.05
N TRP A 267 3.41 -17.96 11.38
CA TRP A 267 3.57 -17.32 12.68
C TRP A 267 3.07 -18.19 13.84
N THR A 268 1.98 -18.93 13.60
CA THR A 268 1.38 -19.80 14.62
C THR A 268 2.15 -21.12 14.80
N PHE A 269 2.56 -21.77 13.68
CA PHE A 269 3.10 -23.13 13.73
C PHE A 269 4.63 -23.19 13.68
N PHE A 270 5.31 -22.15 13.17
CA PHE A 270 6.77 -22.10 12.96
C PHE A 270 7.43 -20.94 13.73
N LEU A 271 7.12 -20.83 15.02
CA LEU A 271 7.67 -19.76 15.87
C LEU A 271 9.21 -19.77 15.83
N GLY A 272 9.81 -18.64 15.45
CA GLY A 272 11.26 -18.50 15.25
C GLY A 272 11.76 -18.81 13.83
N TRP A 273 10.99 -19.51 12.99
CA TRP A 273 11.33 -19.87 11.61
C TRP A 273 10.42 -19.20 10.56
N GLN A 274 9.50 -18.34 11.00
CA GLN A 274 8.47 -17.73 10.14
C GLN A 274 9.06 -16.97 8.95
N TYR A 275 10.15 -16.25 9.12
CA TYR A 275 10.80 -15.53 8.02
C TYR A 275 11.47 -16.46 7.01
N VAL A 276 12.04 -17.58 7.49
CA VAL A 276 12.63 -18.61 6.63
C VAL A 276 11.53 -19.28 5.81
N ALA A 277 10.41 -19.63 6.46
CA ALA A 277 9.26 -20.24 5.78
C ALA A 277 8.64 -19.31 4.73
N LEU A 278 8.51 -18.02 5.04
CA LEU A 278 8.07 -17.01 4.08
C LEU A 278 9.07 -16.86 2.93
N GLY A 279 10.38 -16.83 3.20
CA GLY A 279 11.39 -16.76 2.16
C GLY A 279 11.34 -17.95 1.21
N VAL A 280 11.23 -19.16 1.73
CA VAL A 280 11.05 -20.38 0.91
C VAL A 280 9.75 -20.32 0.09
N LEU A 281 8.64 -19.88 0.70
CA LEU A 281 7.37 -19.69 -0.01
C LEU A 281 7.53 -18.74 -1.19
N ILE A 282 8.20 -17.61 -1.00
CA ILE A 282 8.44 -16.61 -2.05
C ILE A 282 9.24 -17.24 -3.21
N VAL A 283 10.32 -17.95 -2.89
CA VAL A 283 11.15 -18.61 -3.90
C VAL A 283 10.33 -19.63 -4.70
N VAL A 284 9.53 -20.46 -4.04
CA VAL A 284 8.63 -21.42 -4.68
C VAL A 284 7.65 -20.71 -5.61
N ILE A 285 7.03 -19.63 -5.15
CA ILE A 285 6.04 -18.88 -5.94
C ILE A 285 6.70 -18.27 -7.19
N VAL A 286 7.85 -17.62 -7.04
CA VAL A 286 8.54 -16.96 -8.17
C VAL A 286 8.99 -18.00 -9.22
N ILE A 287 9.39 -19.20 -8.80
CA ILE A 287 9.84 -20.25 -9.72
C ILE A 287 8.67 -20.91 -10.44
N TYR A 288 7.61 -21.27 -9.70
CA TYR A 288 6.50 -22.06 -10.27
C TYR A 288 5.35 -21.21 -10.82
N PHE A 289 5.22 -19.96 -10.38
CA PHE A 289 4.16 -19.03 -10.79
C PHE A 289 4.73 -17.68 -11.22
N PRO A 290 5.55 -17.59 -12.28
CA PRO A 290 6.22 -16.34 -12.66
C PRO A 290 5.24 -15.23 -13.06
N GLU A 291 4.05 -15.58 -13.55
CA GLU A 291 2.95 -14.64 -13.87
C GLU A 291 1.92 -14.52 -12.74
N GLY A 292 2.21 -15.12 -11.57
CA GLY A 292 1.32 -15.20 -10.43
C GLY A 292 0.17 -16.18 -10.63
N LEU A 293 -0.64 -16.32 -9.59
CA LEU A 293 -1.75 -17.28 -9.59
C LEU A 293 -2.81 -16.99 -10.65
N MET A 294 -3.08 -15.70 -10.92
CA MET A 294 -4.04 -15.32 -11.97
C MET A 294 -3.52 -15.62 -13.37
N GLY A 295 -2.21 -15.50 -13.61
CA GLY A 295 -1.59 -15.92 -14.86
C GLY A 295 -1.78 -17.42 -15.09
N TRP A 296 -1.42 -18.22 -14.09
CA TRP A 296 -1.61 -19.67 -14.13
C TRP A 296 -3.09 -20.09 -14.31
N LEU A 297 -4.04 -19.40 -13.65
CA LEU A 297 -5.47 -19.66 -13.82
C LEU A 297 -5.96 -19.34 -15.24
N ARG A 298 -5.46 -18.28 -15.86
CA ARG A 298 -5.79 -17.92 -17.25
C ARG A 298 -5.25 -18.94 -18.25
N GLU A 299 -4.02 -19.39 -18.04
CA GLU A 299 -3.41 -20.41 -18.89
C GLU A 299 -4.17 -21.75 -18.81
N LYS A 300 -4.60 -22.14 -17.59
CA LYS A 300 -5.28 -23.42 -17.37
C LYS A 300 -6.77 -23.41 -17.74
N TYR A 301 -7.44 -22.24 -17.62
CA TYR A 301 -8.88 -22.10 -17.87
C TYR A 301 -9.18 -20.86 -18.74
N PRO A 302 -8.70 -20.84 -20.02
CA PRO A 302 -8.86 -19.68 -20.91
C PRO A 302 -10.32 -19.31 -21.15
N GLU A 303 -11.21 -20.32 -21.25
CA GLU A 303 -12.65 -20.11 -21.51
C GLU A 303 -13.36 -19.30 -20.41
N ARG A 304 -12.88 -19.31 -19.16
CA ARG A 304 -13.49 -18.61 -18.03
C ARG A 304 -12.84 -17.27 -17.68
N PHE A 305 -11.53 -17.14 -17.96
CA PHE A 305 -10.73 -15.99 -17.52
C PHE A 305 -10.22 -15.11 -18.67
N GLY A 306 -10.63 -15.44 -19.91
CA GLY A 306 -10.25 -14.73 -21.13
C GLY A 306 -8.93 -15.23 -21.72
N GLU A 307 -8.85 -15.25 -23.05
CA GLU A 307 -7.63 -15.63 -23.76
C GLU A 307 -6.49 -14.67 -23.45
N VAL A 308 -5.32 -15.24 -23.21
CA VAL A 308 -4.08 -14.48 -23.27
C VAL A 308 -3.82 -14.21 -24.75
N VAL A 309 -3.89 -12.96 -25.16
CA VAL A 309 -3.67 -12.50 -26.56
C VAL A 309 -2.31 -12.93 -27.13
N ASP A 310 -1.40 -13.38 -26.25
CA ASP A 310 -0.02 -13.77 -26.59
C ASP A 310 0.15 -15.14 -27.29
N GLU A 311 -0.85 -16.05 -27.27
CA GLU A 311 -0.65 -17.36 -27.93
C GLU A 311 -0.65 -17.26 -29.46
N ALA A 312 -1.43 -16.33 -30.03
CA ALA A 312 -1.45 -16.11 -31.46
C ALA A 312 -0.15 -15.48 -31.95
N ASP A 313 0.39 -14.54 -31.20
CA ASP A 313 1.67 -13.88 -31.50
C ASP A 313 2.86 -14.84 -31.29
N ARG A 314 2.84 -15.71 -30.28
CA ARG A 314 3.88 -16.72 -30.09
C ARG A 314 3.88 -17.75 -31.21
N LYS A 315 2.70 -18.24 -31.66
CA LYS A 315 2.61 -19.18 -32.78
C LYS A 315 3.07 -18.54 -34.09
N ALA A 316 2.69 -17.28 -34.34
CA ALA A 316 3.13 -16.54 -35.52
C ALA A 316 4.65 -16.30 -35.54
N GLN A 317 5.28 -16.06 -34.37
CA GLN A 317 6.74 -15.90 -34.28
C GLN A 317 7.51 -17.22 -34.38
N VAL A 318 6.89 -18.35 -34.04
CA VAL A 318 7.50 -19.70 -34.20
C VAL A 318 7.40 -20.19 -35.63
N GLU A 319 6.35 -19.82 -36.37
CA GLU A 319 6.18 -20.17 -37.79
C GLU A 319 7.06 -19.30 -38.73
N LEU A 320 7.58 -18.17 -38.24
CA LEU A 320 8.48 -17.28 -39.00
C LEU A 320 9.97 -17.57 -38.76
N LYS A 321 10.33 -18.57 -37.98
CA LYS A 321 11.68 -19.11 -37.78
C LYS A 321 11.83 -20.49 -38.38
#